data_d75bb1a5cef3a30649396410ba9cb2cf
#
_entry.id   d75bb1a5cef3a30649396410ba9cb2cf
#
_cell.length_a   1.000
_cell.length_b   1.000
_cell.length_c   1.000
_cell.angle_alpha   90.00
_cell.angle_beta   90.00
_cell.angle_gamma   90.00
#
_symmetry.space_group_name_H-M   'P 1'
#
loop_
_entity.id
_entity.type
_entity.pdbx_description
1 polymer ?
#
loop_
_entity_poly.entity_id
_entity_poly.type
_entity_poly.pdbx_seq_one_letter_code
_entity_poly.pdbx_strand_id
1 'polypeptide(L)'
;MVEPEIPQNTGNIARSCAAKGAKLHLVHPLGFDISEKQVKRAGLDYWDKVEIEEHESLQAFLNKYPPEKNNMFFLTTKGKHVYSDVDYSKYDEVFLLFGKETKGLPESLILANFEHACRIPMRSTLRSLNLSNSVAIVLYEVLKQSNFDGLQEESTYFDNN
;
A
#
# COMPACT_ATOMS: atom_id res chain seq x y z
N MET A 1 -0.64 -5.02 -2.72
CA MET A 1 -1.98 -5.38 -2.22
C MET A 1 -2.18 -6.87 -2.40
N VAL A 2 -2.36 -7.63 -1.32
CA VAL A 2 -2.57 -9.08 -1.36
C VAL A 2 -4.08 -9.37 -1.33
N GLU A 3 -4.59 -9.94 -2.41
CA GLU A 3 -5.98 -10.36 -2.60
C GLU A 3 -7.02 -9.29 -2.22
N PRO A 4 -6.95 -8.04 -2.75
CA PRO A 4 -7.91 -7.00 -2.41
C PRO A 4 -9.33 -7.38 -2.85
N GLU A 5 -10.32 -7.06 -2.00
CA GLU A 5 -11.71 -7.52 -2.19
C GLU A 5 -12.64 -6.38 -2.64
N ILE A 6 -12.31 -5.12 -2.33
CA ILE A 6 -13.19 -3.97 -2.56
C ILE A 6 -12.60 -3.06 -3.64
N PRO A 7 -13.27 -2.94 -4.82
CA PRO A 7 -12.74 -2.15 -5.95
C PRO A 7 -12.54 -0.67 -5.61
N GLN A 8 -13.39 -0.07 -4.78
CA GLN A 8 -13.27 1.33 -4.35
C GLN A 8 -11.99 1.58 -3.54
N ASN A 9 -11.61 0.62 -2.66
CA ASN A 9 -10.33 0.72 -1.93
C ASN A 9 -9.15 0.67 -2.89
N THR A 10 -9.16 -0.28 -3.82
CA THR A 10 -8.09 -0.41 -4.83
C THR A 10 -7.99 0.85 -5.70
N GLY A 11 -9.12 1.46 -6.06
CA GLY A 11 -9.14 2.73 -6.79
C GLY A 11 -8.53 3.89 -6.02
N ASN A 12 -8.87 4.04 -4.75
CA ASN A 12 -8.28 5.07 -3.90
C ASN A 12 -6.78 4.84 -3.68
N ILE A 13 -6.36 3.58 -3.58
CA ILE A 13 -4.95 3.20 -3.47
C ILE A 13 -4.21 3.53 -4.77
N ALA A 14 -4.77 3.18 -5.92
CA ALA A 14 -4.19 3.52 -7.22
C ALA A 14 -3.99 5.03 -7.38
N ARG A 15 -4.97 5.84 -6.95
CA ARG A 15 -4.85 7.31 -6.92
C ARG A 15 -3.71 7.78 -6.03
N SER A 16 -3.55 7.21 -4.84
CA SER A 16 -2.45 7.56 -3.93
C SER A 16 -1.10 7.17 -4.52
N CYS A 17 -0.99 6.00 -5.17
CA CYS A 17 0.20 5.55 -5.88
C CYS A 17 0.53 6.47 -7.06
N ALA A 18 -0.46 6.84 -7.87
CA ALA A 18 -0.27 7.76 -9.00
C ALA A 18 0.24 9.13 -8.55
N ALA A 19 -0.29 9.67 -7.44
CA ALA A 19 0.13 10.96 -6.90
C ALA A 19 1.61 11.00 -6.50
N LYS A 20 2.20 9.85 -6.14
CA LYS A 20 3.62 9.71 -5.77
C LYS A 20 4.48 9.17 -6.91
N GLY A 21 3.91 8.48 -7.89
CA GLY A 21 4.67 7.65 -8.85
C GLY A 21 5.11 6.32 -8.22
N ALA A 22 4.39 5.82 -7.21
CA ALA A 22 4.65 4.51 -6.63
C ALA A 22 4.03 3.41 -7.51
N LYS A 23 4.72 2.27 -7.62
CA LYS A 23 4.22 1.09 -8.31
C LYS A 23 3.21 0.35 -7.44
N LEU A 24 2.09 -0.04 -8.03
CA LEU A 24 1.05 -0.82 -7.38
C LEU A 24 1.15 -2.30 -7.79
N HIS A 25 1.46 -3.18 -6.86
CA HIS A 25 1.41 -4.61 -7.05
C HIS A 25 0.06 -5.16 -6.60
N LEU A 26 -0.65 -5.86 -7.50
CA LEU A 26 -1.92 -6.55 -7.23
C LEU A 26 -1.70 -8.06 -7.27
N VAL A 27 -1.90 -8.70 -6.13
CA VAL A 27 -1.74 -10.14 -5.98
C VAL A 27 -3.11 -10.81 -6.02
N HIS A 28 -3.31 -11.70 -6.99
CA HIS A 28 -4.55 -12.48 -7.14
C HIS A 28 -4.72 -13.57 -6.07
N PRO A 29 -5.99 -14.04 -5.84
CA PRO A 29 -7.20 -13.61 -6.52
C PRO A 29 -7.70 -12.25 -6.07
N LEU A 30 -8.27 -11.47 -7.00
CA LEU A 30 -8.96 -10.23 -6.67
C LEU A 30 -10.45 -10.51 -6.43
N GLY A 31 -11.07 -9.80 -5.50
CA GLY A 31 -12.51 -9.88 -5.24
C GLY A 31 -13.39 -9.18 -6.30
N PHE A 32 -12.80 -8.67 -7.38
CA PHE A 32 -13.46 -7.91 -8.44
C PHE A 32 -12.73 -8.06 -9.77
N ASP A 33 -13.41 -7.68 -10.86
CA ASP A 33 -12.84 -7.67 -12.20
C ASP A 33 -12.18 -6.31 -12.49
N ILE A 34 -10.91 -6.33 -12.95
CA ILE A 34 -10.14 -5.13 -13.34
C ILE A 34 -10.51 -4.68 -14.77
N SER A 35 -11.56 -5.23 -15.39
CA SER A 35 -11.97 -4.78 -16.73
C SER A 35 -12.16 -3.25 -16.77
N GLU A 36 -11.74 -2.62 -17.87
CA GLU A 36 -11.84 -1.16 -18.08
C GLU A 36 -13.20 -0.57 -17.70
N LYS A 37 -14.27 -1.33 -17.89
CA LYS A 37 -15.65 -0.88 -17.63
C LYS A 37 -15.97 -0.79 -16.15
N GLN A 38 -15.45 -1.69 -15.32
CA GLN A 38 -15.64 -1.65 -13.86
C GLN A 38 -14.68 -0.66 -13.19
N VAL A 39 -13.46 -0.60 -13.68
CA VAL A 39 -12.43 0.37 -13.30
C VAL A 39 -12.94 1.80 -13.51
N LYS A 40 -13.46 2.12 -14.70
CA LYS A 40 -14.06 3.43 -15.00
C LYS A 40 -15.28 3.76 -14.13
N ARG A 41 -16.15 2.77 -13.82
CA ARG A 41 -17.32 2.97 -12.95
C ARG A 41 -16.96 3.23 -11.48
N ALA A 42 -15.82 2.72 -11.01
CA ALA A 42 -15.33 2.96 -9.66
C ALA A 42 -14.60 4.31 -9.49
N GLY A 43 -14.59 5.17 -10.53
CA GLY A 43 -13.94 6.48 -10.49
C GLY A 43 -12.41 6.39 -10.55
N LEU A 44 -11.88 5.38 -11.24
CA LEU A 44 -10.45 5.12 -11.34
C LEU A 44 -9.80 5.95 -12.47
N ASP A 45 -10.02 7.27 -12.47
CA ASP A 45 -9.47 8.22 -13.45
C ASP A 45 -7.92 8.28 -13.43
N TYR A 46 -7.31 7.65 -12.44
CA TYR A 46 -5.86 7.61 -12.22
C TYR A 46 -5.23 6.27 -12.61
N TRP A 47 -6.03 5.30 -13.07
CA TRP A 47 -5.54 3.95 -13.40
C TRP A 47 -4.44 3.98 -14.48
N ASP A 48 -4.63 4.83 -15.50
CA ASP A 48 -3.65 5.01 -16.58
C ASP A 48 -2.37 5.76 -16.16
N LYS A 49 -2.36 6.31 -14.94
CA LYS A 49 -1.26 7.11 -14.39
C LYS A 49 -0.44 6.37 -13.34
N VAL A 50 -0.82 5.15 -12.99
CA VAL A 50 -0.11 4.32 -12.02
C VAL A 50 0.50 3.12 -12.72
N GLU A 51 1.75 2.82 -12.42
CA GLU A 51 2.38 1.57 -12.85
C GLU A 51 1.80 0.42 -12.04
N ILE A 52 1.10 -0.50 -12.70
CA ILE A 52 0.48 -1.67 -12.08
C ILE A 52 1.19 -2.93 -12.53
N GLU A 53 1.50 -3.79 -11.57
CA GLU A 53 2.01 -5.13 -11.82
C GLU A 53 1.12 -6.16 -11.13
N GLU A 54 0.57 -7.09 -11.92
CA GLU A 54 -0.28 -8.16 -11.42
C GLU A 54 0.54 -9.44 -11.19
N HIS A 55 0.17 -10.18 -10.14
CA HIS A 55 0.78 -11.45 -9.77
C HIS A 55 -0.30 -12.51 -9.60
N GLU A 56 -0.12 -13.67 -10.21
CA GLU A 56 -1.08 -14.77 -10.17
C GLU A 56 -1.39 -15.28 -8.76
N SER A 57 -0.44 -15.13 -7.84
CA SER A 57 -0.58 -15.55 -6.45
C SER A 57 0.42 -14.83 -5.54
N LEU A 58 0.17 -14.88 -4.23
CA LEU A 58 1.13 -14.41 -3.22
C LEU A 58 2.48 -15.12 -3.35
N GLN A 59 2.48 -16.42 -3.64
CA GLN A 59 3.72 -17.17 -3.83
C GLN A 59 4.50 -16.68 -5.05
N ALA A 60 3.82 -16.38 -6.17
CA ALA A 60 4.46 -15.83 -7.36
C ALA A 60 5.09 -14.45 -7.09
N PHE A 61 4.38 -13.60 -6.33
CA PHE A 61 4.92 -12.31 -5.89
C PHE A 61 6.17 -12.49 -5.02
N LEU A 62 6.11 -13.33 -3.99
CA LEU A 62 7.22 -13.56 -3.06
C LEU A 62 8.43 -14.25 -3.73
N ASN A 63 8.20 -15.06 -4.75
CA ASN A 63 9.29 -15.66 -5.54
C ASN A 63 10.02 -14.59 -6.37
N LYS A 64 9.29 -13.60 -6.90
CA LYS A 64 9.87 -12.49 -7.67
C LYS A 64 10.53 -11.45 -6.77
N TYR A 65 9.92 -11.17 -5.63
CA TYR A 65 10.35 -10.20 -4.62
C TYR A 65 10.48 -10.88 -3.25
N PRO A 66 11.52 -11.68 -3.01
CA PRO A 66 11.67 -12.38 -1.74
C PRO A 66 11.96 -11.40 -0.60
N PRO A 67 11.28 -11.52 0.57
CA PRO A 67 11.40 -10.58 1.69
C PRO A 67 12.83 -10.38 2.20
N GLU A 68 13.63 -11.44 2.17
CA GLU A 68 15.02 -11.41 2.63
C GLU A 68 15.97 -10.61 1.72
N LYS A 69 15.53 -10.25 0.52
CA LYS A 69 16.28 -9.45 -0.46
C LYS A 69 15.70 -8.07 -0.73
N ASN A 70 14.52 -7.81 -0.17
CA ASN A 70 13.78 -6.58 -0.40
C ASN A 70 13.39 -5.95 0.93
N ASN A 71 13.35 -4.62 0.98
CA ASN A 71 12.94 -3.87 2.17
C ASN A 71 11.41 -3.90 2.29
N MET A 72 10.89 -5.00 2.80
CA MET A 72 9.48 -5.34 2.79
C MET A 72 8.87 -5.23 4.19
N PHE A 73 7.82 -4.43 4.34
CA PHE A 73 7.11 -4.19 5.59
C PHE A 73 5.67 -4.69 5.49
N PHE A 74 5.24 -5.42 6.50
CA PHE A 74 3.96 -6.12 6.54
C PHE A 74 2.98 -5.35 7.44
N LEU A 75 2.01 -4.67 6.83
CA LEU A 75 1.06 -3.82 7.55
C LEU A 75 -0.11 -4.65 8.05
N THR A 76 -0.22 -4.76 9.37
CA THR A 76 -1.20 -5.61 10.03
C THR A 76 -1.55 -5.06 11.42
N THR A 77 -2.78 -5.30 11.90
CA THR A 77 -3.17 -4.97 13.28
C THR A 77 -2.43 -5.79 14.34
N LYS A 78 -1.75 -6.88 13.90
CA LYS A 78 -0.93 -7.78 14.75
C LYS A 78 0.56 -7.41 14.72
N GLY A 79 0.93 -6.28 14.12
CA GLY A 79 2.31 -5.84 13.94
C GLY A 79 3.03 -5.60 15.28
N LYS A 80 4.34 -5.87 15.28
CA LYS A 80 5.24 -5.69 16.41
C LYS A 80 5.59 -4.22 16.63
N HIS A 81 5.87 -3.50 15.56
CA HIS A 81 6.33 -2.12 15.59
C HIS A 81 5.23 -1.14 15.20
N VAL A 82 5.30 0.08 15.71
CA VAL A 82 4.51 1.18 15.16
C VAL A 82 5.10 1.57 13.80
N TYR A 83 4.25 1.75 12.80
CA TYR A 83 4.69 2.03 11.42
C TYR A 83 5.62 3.26 11.31
N SER A 84 5.42 4.26 12.17
CA SER A 84 6.21 5.51 12.20
C SER A 84 7.55 5.40 12.93
N ASP A 85 7.79 4.30 13.66
CA ASP A 85 9.05 4.07 14.37
C ASP A 85 10.10 3.43 13.46
N VAL A 86 9.69 3.01 12.26
CA VAL A 86 10.58 2.46 11.24
C VAL A 86 11.31 3.59 10.53
N ASP A 87 12.62 3.49 10.43
CA ASP A 87 13.43 4.38 9.61
C ASP A 87 13.45 3.87 8.15
N TYR A 88 12.53 4.40 7.33
CA TYR A 88 12.43 4.09 5.90
C TYR A 88 13.47 4.84 5.07
N SER A 89 14.02 5.94 5.56
CA SER A 89 14.94 6.83 4.82
C SER A 89 16.25 6.17 4.41
N LYS A 90 16.61 5.07 5.06
CA LYS A 90 17.83 4.29 4.79
C LYS A 90 17.71 3.32 3.60
N TYR A 91 16.53 3.26 2.97
CA TYR A 91 16.27 2.34 1.87
C TYR A 91 15.94 3.10 0.58
N ASP A 92 16.55 2.73 -0.52
CA ASP A 92 16.26 3.29 -1.84
C ASP A 92 14.90 2.83 -2.37
N GLU A 93 14.47 1.63 -1.99
CA GLU A 93 13.18 1.05 -2.35
C GLU A 93 12.53 0.38 -1.13
N VAL A 94 11.24 0.58 -0.96
CA VAL A 94 10.45 0.03 0.14
C VAL A 94 9.20 -0.64 -0.40
N PHE A 95 8.95 -1.89 0.00
CA PHE A 95 7.71 -2.61 -0.25
C PHE A 95 6.80 -2.52 0.96
N LEU A 96 5.60 -2.02 0.78
CA LEU A 96 4.54 -1.98 1.79
C LEU A 96 3.47 -3.01 1.45
N LEU A 97 3.37 -4.09 2.23
CA LEU A 97 2.39 -5.14 2.02
C LEU A 97 1.16 -4.94 2.89
N PHE A 98 0.00 -4.94 2.22
CA PHE A 98 -1.30 -4.90 2.86
C PHE A 98 -2.12 -6.10 2.41
N GLY A 99 -2.88 -6.69 3.32
CA GLY A 99 -3.76 -7.80 3.03
C GLY A 99 -5.15 -7.36 2.60
N LYS A 100 -6.00 -8.35 2.34
CA LYS A 100 -7.40 -8.13 2.02
C LYS A 100 -8.17 -7.55 3.21
N GLU A 101 -9.27 -6.92 2.92
CA GLU A 101 -10.07 -6.16 3.87
C GLU A 101 -10.63 -7.03 5.02
N THR A 102 -11.02 -8.27 4.71
CA THR A 102 -11.67 -9.15 5.68
C THR A 102 -10.71 -9.86 6.63
N LYS A 103 -9.57 -10.36 6.13
CA LYS A 103 -8.65 -11.23 6.89
C LYS A 103 -7.25 -10.66 7.08
N GLY A 104 -6.90 -9.61 6.34
CA GLY A 104 -5.53 -9.08 6.32
C GLY A 104 -4.54 -10.02 5.62
N LEU A 105 -3.27 -9.90 5.96
CA LEU A 105 -2.19 -10.77 5.48
C LEU A 105 -2.27 -12.15 6.14
N PRO A 106 -1.82 -13.23 5.47
CA PRO A 106 -1.72 -14.56 6.06
C PRO A 106 -0.87 -14.54 7.35
N GLU A 107 -1.36 -15.19 8.41
CA GLU A 107 -0.65 -15.21 9.71
C GLU A 107 0.74 -15.85 9.62
N SER A 108 0.88 -16.90 8.82
CA SER A 108 2.17 -17.55 8.58
C SER A 108 3.20 -16.61 7.97
N LEU A 109 2.76 -15.74 7.03
CA LEU A 109 3.62 -14.73 6.42
C LEU A 109 4.05 -13.67 7.44
N ILE A 110 3.12 -13.21 8.28
CA ILE A 110 3.41 -12.24 9.34
C ILE A 110 4.40 -12.83 10.34
N LEU A 111 4.19 -14.07 10.80
CA LEU A 111 5.05 -14.73 11.77
C LEU A 111 6.46 -14.96 11.23
N ALA A 112 6.59 -15.36 9.96
CA ALA A 112 7.88 -15.54 9.31
C ALA A 112 8.68 -14.23 9.15
N ASN A 113 7.99 -13.07 9.19
CA ASN A 113 8.58 -11.74 9.00
C ASN A 113 8.22 -10.78 10.15
N PHE A 114 8.09 -11.30 11.36
CA PHE A 114 7.51 -10.55 12.49
C PHE A 114 8.30 -9.30 12.87
N GLU A 115 9.62 -9.30 12.67
CA GLU A 115 10.49 -8.14 12.89
C GLU A 115 10.19 -6.97 11.92
N HIS A 116 9.56 -7.25 10.78
CA HIS A 116 9.14 -6.24 9.80
C HIS A 116 7.62 -6.04 9.78
N ALA A 117 6.90 -6.64 10.75
CA ALA A 117 5.46 -6.47 10.88
C ALA A 117 5.13 -5.18 11.62
N CYS A 118 4.43 -4.27 10.96
CA CYS A 118 4.10 -2.94 11.45
C CYS A 118 2.60 -2.74 11.64
N ARG A 119 2.23 -1.88 12.58
CA ARG A 119 0.84 -1.52 12.85
C ARG A 119 0.63 -0.01 12.88
N ILE A 120 -0.57 0.42 12.51
CA ILE A 120 -1.06 1.77 12.80
C ILE A 120 -1.74 1.71 14.16
N PRO A 121 -1.35 2.55 15.14
CA PRO A 121 -2.00 2.59 16.46
C PRO A 121 -3.48 2.95 16.36
N MET A 122 -4.31 2.24 17.09
CA MET A 122 -5.76 2.45 17.17
C MET A 122 -6.25 2.20 18.59
N ARG A 123 -7.46 2.71 18.90
CA ARG A 123 -8.17 2.34 20.13
C ARG A 123 -8.43 0.83 20.12
N SER A 124 -8.27 0.18 21.28
CA SER A 124 -8.46 -1.27 21.43
C SER A 124 -9.88 -1.76 21.12
N THR A 125 -10.86 -0.87 21.11
CA THR A 125 -12.26 -1.14 20.78
C THR A 125 -12.53 -1.25 19.28
N LEU A 126 -11.57 -0.85 18.43
CA LEU A 126 -11.68 -0.89 16.98
C LEU A 126 -10.91 -2.09 16.41
N ARG A 127 -11.46 -2.70 15.35
CA ARG A 127 -10.83 -3.86 14.70
C ARG A 127 -9.74 -3.47 13.71
N SER A 128 -10.03 -2.50 12.85
CA SER A 128 -9.13 -2.05 11.79
C SER A 128 -9.57 -0.69 11.26
N LEU A 129 -8.67 0.01 10.57
CA LEU A 129 -8.98 1.13 9.70
C LEU A 129 -9.41 0.63 8.32
N ASN A 130 -10.07 1.49 7.55
CA ASN A 130 -10.28 1.25 6.14
C ASN A 130 -8.94 1.04 5.43
N LEU A 131 -8.89 0.08 4.50
CA LEU A 131 -7.65 -0.33 3.86
C LEU A 131 -6.98 0.79 3.06
N SER A 132 -7.74 1.55 2.27
CA SER A 132 -7.15 2.64 1.48
C SER A 132 -6.62 3.78 2.36
N ASN A 133 -7.28 4.04 3.50
CA ASN A 133 -6.77 4.98 4.49
C ASN A 133 -5.47 4.49 5.12
N SER A 134 -5.39 3.20 5.47
CA SER A 134 -4.17 2.60 6.02
C SER A 134 -2.99 2.72 5.05
N VAL A 135 -3.23 2.45 3.76
CA VAL A 135 -2.21 2.61 2.73
C VAL A 135 -1.76 4.06 2.63
N ALA A 136 -2.69 5.02 2.58
CA ALA A 136 -2.34 6.44 2.50
C ALA A 136 -1.51 6.91 3.70
N ILE A 137 -1.89 6.52 4.92
CA ILE A 137 -1.16 6.89 6.16
C ILE A 137 0.29 6.40 6.09
N VAL A 138 0.50 5.12 5.78
CA VAL A 138 1.86 4.55 5.79
C VAL A 138 2.68 5.02 4.60
N LEU A 139 2.08 5.14 3.41
CA LEU A 139 2.74 5.67 2.22
C LEU A 139 3.27 7.10 2.49
N TYR A 140 2.44 7.97 3.07
CA TYR A 140 2.84 9.35 3.35
C TYR A 140 3.84 9.47 4.49
N GLU A 141 3.91 8.52 5.41
CA GLU A 141 5.03 8.46 6.38
C GLU A 141 6.36 8.14 5.68
N VAL A 142 6.37 7.17 4.75
CA VAL A 142 7.58 6.88 3.94
C VAL A 142 8.01 8.11 3.15
N LEU A 143 7.05 8.82 2.53
CA LEU A 143 7.33 10.04 1.76
C LEU A 143 7.87 11.18 2.61
N LYS A 144 7.30 11.38 3.80
CA LYS A 144 7.77 12.37 4.76
C LYS A 144 9.22 12.11 5.15
N GLN A 145 9.61 10.86 5.38
CA GLN A 145 10.98 10.49 5.72
C GLN A 145 11.96 10.69 4.56
N SER A 146 11.49 10.71 3.31
CA SER A 146 12.25 11.10 2.13
C SER A 146 12.12 12.59 1.77
N ASN A 147 11.64 13.43 2.71
CA ASN A 147 11.41 14.87 2.52
C ASN A 147 10.52 15.17 1.30
N PHE A 148 9.55 14.30 0.99
CA PHE A 148 8.63 14.44 -0.16
C PHE A 148 9.33 14.65 -1.51
N ASP A 149 10.54 14.08 -1.66
CA ASP A 149 11.38 14.26 -2.84
C ASP A 149 10.60 14.01 -4.15
N GLY A 150 10.72 14.97 -5.07
CA GLY A 150 10.00 14.96 -6.36
C GLY A 150 8.50 15.30 -6.29
N LEU A 151 7.98 15.74 -5.13
CA LEU A 151 6.61 16.21 -4.99
C LEU A 151 6.53 17.73 -4.89
N GLN A 152 5.39 18.28 -5.30
CA GLN A 152 5.09 19.70 -5.12
C GLN A 152 4.64 19.95 -3.68
N GLU A 153 5.44 20.70 -2.93
CA GLU A 153 5.16 21.01 -1.53
C GLU A 153 4.39 22.33 -1.36
N GLU A 154 4.52 23.27 -2.29
CA GLU A 154 3.85 24.56 -2.26
C GLU A 154 2.84 24.73 -3.39
N SER A 155 1.75 25.44 -3.11
CA SER A 155 0.77 25.78 -4.14
C SER A 155 1.14 27.10 -4.81
N THR A 156 1.15 27.10 -6.14
CA THR A 156 1.31 28.30 -6.96
C THR A 156 -0.02 28.94 -7.38
N TYR A 157 -1.14 28.47 -6.82
CA TYR A 157 -2.48 28.88 -7.23
C TYR A 157 -2.74 30.37 -7.07
N PHE A 158 -2.21 30.98 -6.01
CA PHE A 158 -2.38 32.39 -5.70
C PHE A 158 -1.25 33.30 -6.18
N ASP A 159 -0.19 32.75 -6.77
CA ASP A 159 0.98 33.52 -7.23
C ASP A 159 0.68 34.34 -8.50
N ASN A 160 -0.40 34.04 -9.20
CA ASN A 160 -0.81 34.67 -10.45
C ASN A 160 -2.12 35.49 -10.33
N ASN A 161 -2.58 35.83 -9.10
CA ASN A 161 -3.75 36.67 -8.85
C ASN A 161 -3.37 38.01 -8.23
#